data_f19fa0ef4587c3a66100089037ab0a20
#
_entry.id   f19fa0ef4587c3a66100089037ab0a20
#
_cell.length_a   1.000
_cell.length_b   1.000
_cell.length_c   1.000
_cell.angle_alpha   90.00
_cell.angle_beta   90.00
_cell.angle_gamma   90.00
#
_symmetry.space_group_name_H-M   'P 1'
#
loop_
_entity.id
_entity.type
_entity.pdbx_description
1 polymer ?
#
loop_
_entity_poly.entity_id
_entity_poly.type
_entity_poly.pdbx_seq_one_letter_code
_entity_poly.pdbx_strand_id
1 'polypeptide(L)'
;ASTLTFAQADDMPPIPDDKLEEIKAQKVAYITQKMGFTPDEAQKFWPIYNQYDKELDATRKEMRDFHRGVKKSGTELTEAEATQLIDKELSTRQKELDTRRKYSGEFKKNIGAVRTVKLYQAERDFNKELLKRMRERGGDQRGGGRQGGGQQGAPPPNR
;
A
#
# COMPACT_ATOMS: atom_id res chain seq x y z
N ALA A 1 21.26 9.59 -17.22
CA ALA A 1 20.52 8.39 -17.54
C ALA A 1 19.62 8.08 -16.36
N SER A 2 18.34 8.49 -16.44
CA SER A 2 17.36 8.21 -15.40
C SER A 2 16.85 6.80 -15.62
N THR A 3 17.26 5.87 -14.76
CA THR A 3 16.70 4.54 -14.71
C THR A 3 15.25 4.63 -14.25
N LEU A 4 14.32 4.38 -15.17
CA LEU A 4 12.92 4.14 -14.82
C LEU A 4 12.83 2.80 -14.10
N THR A 5 13.06 2.84 -12.80
CA THR A 5 12.80 1.69 -11.95
C THR A 5 11.27 1.58 -11.82
N PHE A 6 10.70 0.56 -12.45
CA PHE A 6 9.35 0.12 -12.14
C PHE A 6 9.37 -0.42 -10.70
N ALA A 7 9.27 0.49 -9.74
CA ALA A 7 9.13 0.12 -8.35
C ALA A 7 7.79 -0.60 -8.16
N GLN A 8 7.89 -1.78 -7.65
CA GLN A 8 6.80 -2.72 -7.39
C GLN A 8 5.74 -2.07 -6.50
N ALA A 9 4.49 -2.31 -6.82
CA ALA A 9 3.35 -1.92 -6.01
C ALA A 9 3.23 -2.74 -4.69
N ASP A 10 4.25 -3.53 -4.37
CA ASP A 10 4.35 -4.31 -3.14
C ASP A 10 4.60 -3.47 -1.88
N ASP A 11 4.87 -2.17 -2.03
CA ASP A 11 5.16 -1.26 -0.92
C ASP A 11 3.92 -0.62 -0.27
N MET A 12 2.71 -1.09 -0.60
CA MET A 12 1.53 -0.65 0.14
C MET A 12 1.53 -1.28 1.53
N PRO A 13 1.57 -0.47 2.60
CA PRO A 13 1.45 -1.00 3.95
C PRO A 13 0.08 -1.68 4.12
N PRO A 14 -0.02 -2.67 5.02
CA PRO A 14 -1.32 -3.21 5.38
C PRO A 14 -2.19 -2.09 5.95
N ILE A 15 -3.23 -1.72 5.21
CA ILE A 15 -4.17 -0.68 5.61
C ILE A 15 -5.23 -1.34 6.50
N PRO A 16 -5.49 -0.81 7.71
CA PRO A 16 -6.62 -1.25 8.52
C PRO A 16 -7.93 -1.10 7.76
N ASP A 17 -8.82 -2.08 7.87
CA ASP A 17 -10.08 -2.11 7.11
C ASP A 17 -10.96 -0.89 7.40
N ASP A 18 -10.94 -0.36 8.62
CA ASP A 18 -11.65 0.84 9.05
C ASP A 18 -11.17 2.14 8.38
N LYS A 19 -9.94 2.14 7.83
CA LYS A 19 -9.33 3.29 7.13
C LYS A 19 -9.29 3.14 5.61
N LEU A 20 -9.67 1.98 5.11
CA LEU A 20 -9.52 1.67 3.68
C LEU A 20 -10.29 2.64 2.80
N GLU A 21 -11.55 2.94 3.15
CA GLU A 21 -12.39 3.86 2.36
C GLU A 21 -11.87 5.31 2.40
N GLU A 22 -11.39 5.76 3.57
CA GLU A 22 -10.78 7.09 3.69
C GLU A 22 -9.53 7.21 2.81
N ILE A 23 -8.66 6.20 2.83
CA ILE A 23 -7.42 6.18 2.03
C ILE A 23 -7.74 6.12 0.54
N LYS A 24 -8.75 5.36 0.13
CA LYS A 24 -9.22 5.35 -1.26
C LYS A 24 -9.72 6.72 -1.71
N ALA A 25 -10.50 7.39 -0.89
CA ALA A 25 -10.96 8.76 -1.19
C ALA A 25 -9.79 9.74 -1.30
N GLN A 26 -8.80 9.66 -0.42
CA GLN A 26 -7.58 10.48 -0.49
C GLN A 26 -6.77 10.19 -1.76
N LYS A 27 -6.66 8.93 -2.16
CA LYS A 27 -5.98 8.51 -3.40
C LYS A 27 -6.66 9.08 -4.63
N VAL A 28 -7.99 9.02 -4.69
CA VAL A 28 -8.78 9.60 -5.79
C VAL A 28 -8.55 11.10 -5.88
N ALA A 29 -8.65 11.83 -4.78
CA ALA A 29 -8.40 13.28 -4.73
C ALA A 29 -6.98 13.63 -5.19
N TYR A 30 -5.98 12.90 -4.70
CA TYR A 30 -4.58 13.11 -5.07
C TYR A 30 -4.32 12.87 -6.56
N ILE A 31 -4.79 11.77 -7.10
CA ILE A 31 -4.63 11.43 -8.52
C ILE A 31 -5.37 12.44 -9.40
N THR A 32 -6.60 12.82 -9.05
CA THR A 32 -7.39 13.82 -9.79
C THR A 32 -6.62 15.14 -9.90
N GLN A 33 -6.06 15.61 -8.80
CA GLN A 33 -5.25 16.82 -8.77
C GLN A 33 -3.98 16.70 -9.63
N LYS A 34 -3.24 15.59 -9.49
CA LYS A 34 -1.98 15.37 -10.23
C LYS A 34 -2.20 15.20 -11.73
N MET A 35 -3.30 14.57 -12.11
CA MET A 35 -3.61 14.32 -13.53
C MET A 35 -4.22 15.53 -14.23
N GLY A 36 -4.82 16.46 -13.48
CA GLY A 36 -5.52 17.64 -14.04
C GLY A 36 -6.63 17.24 -14.99
N PHE A 37 -7.46 16.27 -14.59
CA PHE A 37 -8.59 15.81 -15.40
C PHE A 37 -9.67 16.92 -15.52
N THR A 38 -10.20 17.08 -16.74
CA THR A 38 -11.46 17.76 -16.92
C THR A 38 -12.60 16.90 -16.35
N PRO A 39 -13.79 17.48 -16.05
CA PRO A 39 -14.94 16.71 -15.58
C PRO A 39 -15.31 15.54 -16.52
N ASP A 40 -15.29 15.77 -17.84
CA ASP A 40 -15.60 14.74 -18.83
C ASP A 40 -14.55 13.61 -18.87
N GLU A 41 -13.28 13.95 -18.75
CA GLU A 41 -12.20 12.95 -18.64
C GLU A 41 -12.34 12.15 -17.35
N ALA A 42 -12.58 12.79 -16.22
CA ALA A 42 -12.75 12.13 -14.93
C ALA A 42 -13.94 11.17 -14.95
N GLN A 43 -15.07 11.57 -15.54
CA GLN A 43 -16.25 10.73 -15.66
C GLN A 43 -16.00 9.44 -16.45
N LYS A 44 -15.14 9.47 -17.46
CA LYS A 44 -14.77 8.29 -18.26
C LYS A 44 -13.67 7.47 -17.61
N PHE A 45 -12.73 8.11 -16.92
CA PHE A 45 -11.55 7.47 -16.35
C PHE A 45 -11.86 6.70 -15.08
N TRP A 46 -12.60 7.29 -14.13
CA TRP A 46 -12.78 6.72 -12.80
C TRP A 46 -13.47 5.35 -12.79
N PRO A 47 -14.48 5.05 -13.61
CA PRO A 47 -15.06 3.72 -13.64
C PRO A 47 -14.04 2.63 -14.00
N ILE A 48 -13.16 2.92 -14.95
CA ILE A 48 -12.09 2.00 -15.38
C ILE A 48 -11.05 1.82 -14.26
N TYR A 49 -10.63 2.93 -13.67
CA TYR A 49 -9.67 2.92 -12.57
C TYR A 49 -10.19 2.19 -11.32
N ASN A 50 -11.42 2.42 -10.94
CA ASN A 50 -12.03 1.76 -9.80
C ASN A 50 -12.11 0.23 -9.99
N GLN A 51 -12.39 -0.22 -11.21
CA GLN A 51 -12.40 -1.65 -11.52
C GLN A 51 -10.99 -2.24 -11.46
N TYR A 52 -10.00 -1.54 -11.98
CA TYR A 52 -8.58 -1.90 -11.86
C TYR A 52 -8.14 -2.03 -10.40
N ASP A 53 -8.41 -1.02 -9.60
CA ASP A 53 -8.06 -0.99 -8.17
C ASP A 53 -8.73 -2.16 -7.42
N LYS A 54 -10.00 -2.43 -7.70
CA LYS A 54 -10.76 -3.54 -7.11
C LYS A 54 -10.16 -4.91 -7.46
N GLU A 55 -9.77 -5.13 -8.73
CA GLU A 55 -9.17 -6.40 -9.15
C GLU A 55 -7.79 -6.61 -8.51
N LEU A 56 -6.97 -5.56 -8.40
CA LEU A 56 -5.69 -5.64 -7.68
C LEU A 56 -5.88 -5.90 -6.18
N ASP A 57 -6.81 -5.21 -5.54
CA ASP A 57 -7.09 -5.39 -4.11
C ASP A 57 -7.56 -6.80 -3.79
N ALA A 58 -8.39 -7.40 -4.66
CA ALA A 58 -8.85 -8.77 -4.52
C ALA A 58 -7.68 -9.77 -4.57
N THR A 59 -6.76 -9.59 -5.52
CA THR A 59 -5.57 -10.44 -5.66
C THR A 59 -4.64 -10.30 -4.46
N ARG A 60 -4.42 -9.08 -3.96
CA ARG A 60 -3.61 -8.82 -2.76
C ARG A 60 -4.26 -9.38 -1.49
N LYS A 61 -5.58 -9.28 -1.39
CA LYS A 61 -6.32 -9.86 -0.27
C LYS A 61 -6.17 -11.37 -0.23
N GLU A 62 -6.31 -12.04 -1.39
CA GLU A 62 -6.11 -13.48 -1.51
C GLU A 62 -4.73 -13.91 -0.98
N MET A 63 -3.67 -13.16 -1.32
CA MET A 63 -2.32 -13.44 -0.85
C MET A 63 -2.16 -13.18 0.66
N ARG A 64 -2.71 -12.10 1.18
CA ARG A 64 -2.68 -11.82 2.64
C ARG A 64 -3.39 -12.91 3.44
N ASP A 65 -4.54 -13.36 2.97
CA ASP A 65 -5.31 -14.42 3.62
C ASP A 65 -4.55 -15.75 3.60
N PHE A 66 -3.89 -16.06 2.50
CA PHE A 66 -3.03 -17.23 2.39
C PHE A 66 -1.84 -17.18 3.37
N HIS A 67 -1.10 -16.08 3.42
CA HIS A 67 0.00 -15.89 4.39
C HIS A 67 -0.47 -15.98 5.84
N ARG A 68 -1.66 -15.46 6.13
CA ARG A 68 -2.25 -15.54 7.48
C ARG A 68 -2.59 -16.99 7.85
N GLY A 69 -3.05 -17.79 6.90
CA GLY A 69 -3.30 -19.22 7.08
C GLY A 69 -2.02 -19.99 7.42
N VAL A 70 -0.94 -19.74 6.67
CA VAL A 70 0.36 -20.38 6.90
C VAL A 70 0.94 -20.01 8.27
N LYS A 71 0.88 -18.73 8.68
CA LYS A 71 1.39 -18.29 10.00
C LYS A 71 0.62 -18.86 11.19
N LYS A 72 -0.65 -19.20 11.04
CA LYS A 72 -1.47 -19.75 12.12
C LYS A 72 -1.09 -21.17 12.50
N SER A 73 -0.39 -21.91 11.67
CA SER A 73 0.02 -23.29 11.97
C SER A 73 1.04 -23.40 13.10
N GLY A 74 1.74 -22.31 13.46
CA GLY A 74 2.64 -22.22 14.63
C GLY A 74 3.83 -23.18 14.63
N THR A 75 4.00 -23.97 13.59
CA THR A 75 5.08 -24.94 13.37
C THR A 75 6.07 -24.41 12.32
N GLU A 76 7.27 -24.96 12.30
CA GLU A 76 8.19 -24.71 11.18
C GLU A 76 7.55 -25.18 9.87
N LEU A 77 7.78 -24.41 8.79
CA LEU A 77 7.28 -24.76 7.45
C LEU A 77 7.87 -26.09 7.00
N THR A 78 7.01 -26.99 6.56
CA THR A 78 7.46 -28.17 5.81
C THR A 78 7.89 -27.80 4.39
N GLU A 79 8.68 -28.63 3.74
CA GLU A 79 9.06 -28.46 2.33
C GLU A 79 7.85 -28.32 1.40
N ALA A 80 6.79 -29.07 1.68
CA ALA A 80 5.54 -29.00 0.89
C ALA A 80 4.83 -27.66 1.08
N GLU A 81 4.72 -27.17 2.31
CA GLU A 81 4.11 -25.85 2.61
C GLU A 81 4.95 -24.72 2.03
N ALA A 82 6.27 -24.80 2.12
CA ALA A 82 7.18 -23.82 1.52
C ALA A 82 7.02 -23.79 -0.01
N THR A 83 6.93 -24.94 -0.66
CA THR A 83 6.68 -25.04 -2.11
C THR A 83 5.36 -24.39 -2.49
N GLN A 84 4.27 -24.70 -1.76
CA GLN A 84 2.96 -24.09 -2.00
C GLN A 84 2.98 -22.57 -1.82
N LEU A 85 3.73 -22.06 -0.83
CA LEU A 85 3.87 -20.63 -0.59
C LEU A 85 4.58 -19.95 -1.75
N ILE A 86 5.68 -20.53 -2.26
CA ILE A 86 6.41 -20.00 -3.42
C ILE A 86 5.52 -19.98 -4.66
N ASP A 87 4.85 -21.09 -4.95
CA ASP A 87 3.96 -21.21 -6.12
C ASP A 87 2.79 -20.21 -6.04
N LYS A 88 2.22 -20.04 -4.84
CA LYS A 88 1.14 -19.07 -4.61
C LYS A 88 1.62 -17.64 -4.81
N GLU A 89 2.79 -17.29 -4.31
CA GLU A 89 3.39 -15.97 -4.49
C GLU A 89 3.64 -15.67 -5.97
N LEU A 90 4.24 -16.59 -6.71
CA LEU A 90 4.50 -16.41 -8.14
C LEU A 90 3.21 -16.29 -8.95
N SER A 91 2.20 -17.12 -8.68
CA SER A 91 0.90 -17.06 -9.36
C SER A 91 0.17 -15.75 -9.07
N THR A 92 0.28 -15.23 -7.84
CA THR A 92 -0.31 -13.94 -7.45
C THR A 92 0.36 -12.79 -8.19
N ARG A 93 1.69 -12.78 -8.29
CA ARG A 93 2.44 -11.77 -9.05
C ARG A 93 2.08 -11.82 -10.54
N GLN A 94 1.87 -13.01 -11.09
CA GLN A 94 1.42 -13.16 -12.47
C GLN A 94 0.02 -12.57 -12.67
N LYS A 95 -0.94 -12.85 -11.77
CA LYS A 95 -2.28 -12.25 -11.81
C LYS A 95 -2.22 -10.72 -11.74
N GLU A 96 -1.40 -10.16 -10.85
CA GLU A 96 -1.22 -8.71 -10.77
C GLU A 96 -0.66 -8.13 -12.06
N LEU A 97 0.33 -8.79 -12.67
CA LEU A 97 0.91 -8.35 -13.94
C LEU A 97 -0.12 -8.39 -15.07
N ASP A 98 -0.93 -9.43 -15.15
CA ASP A 98 -1.97 -9.59 -16.16
C ASP A 98 -3.06 -8.52 -16.00
N THR A 99 -3.49 -8.25 -14.76
CA THR A 99 -4.41 -7.16 -14.46
C THR A 99 -3.83 -5.80 -14.90
N ARG A 100 -2.58 -5.54 -14.58
CA ARG A 100 -1.90 -4.30 -15.00
C ARG A 100 -1.80 -4.17 -16.52
N ARG A 101 -1.49 -5.26 -17.23
CA ARG A 101 -1.45 -5.27 -18.71
C ARG A 101 -2.81 -4.95 -19.30
N LYS A 102 -3.87 -5.61 -18.83
CA LYS A 102 -5.24 -5.38 -19.25
C LYS A 102 -5.61 -3.90 -19.13
N TYR A 103 -5.47 -3.34 -17.94
CA TYR A 103 -5.88 -1.97 -17.67
C TYR A 103 -4.92 -0.91 -18.24
N SER A 104 -3.64 -1.22 -18.42
CA SER A 104 -2.75 -0.30 -19.14
C SER A 104 -3.19 -0.08 -20.58
N GLY A 105 -3.77 -1.10 -21.22
CA GLY A 105 -4.42 -0.98 -22.51
C GLY A 105 -5.60 -0.01 -22.50
N GLU A 106 -6.47 -0.16 -21.51
CA GLU A 106 -7.65 0.71 -21.33
C GLU A 106 -7.24 2.16 -20.99
N PHE A 107 -6.26 2.36 -20.10
CA PHE A 107 -5.75 3.69 -19.78
C PHE A 107 -5.12 4.37 -20.99
N LYS A 108 -4.28 3.66 -21.76
CA LYS A 108 -3.70 4.22 -22.99
C LYS A 108 -4.74 4.66 -24.01
N LYS A 109 -5.85 3.91 -24.15
CA LYS A 109 -6.96 4.29 -25.03
C LYS A 109 -7.70 5.53 -24.52
N ASN A 110 -7.86 5.64 -23.20
CA ASN A 110 -8.69 6.68 -22.58
C ASN A 110 -7.93 8.02 -22.41
N ILE A 111 -6.69 7.96 -21.92
CA ILE A 111 -5.90 9.15 -21.54
C ILE A 111 -4.55 9.26 -22.28
N GLY A 112 -4.21 8.31 -23.13
CA GLY A 112 -2.94 8.28 -23.86
C GLY A 112 -1.78 7.70 -23.05
N ALA A 113 -0.72 7.24 -23.73
CA ALA A 113 0.40 6.56 -23.10
C ALA A 113 1.20 7.47 -22.15
N VAL A 114 1.44 8.72 -22.51
CA VAL A 114 2.20 9.68 -21.68
C VAL A 114 1.46 9.93 -20.35
N ARG A 115 0.16 10.17 -20.40
CA ARG A 115 -0.65 10.38 -19.18
C ARG A 115 -0.80 9.10 -18.37
N THR A 116 -0.76 7.91 -18.98
CA THR A 116 -0.72 6.63 -18.27
C THR A 116 0.56 6.49 -17.44
N VAL A 117 1.72 6.88 -17.97
CA VAL A 117 2.98 6.93 -17.21
C VAL A 117 2.86 7.91 -16.03
N LYS A 118 2.28 9.09 -16.26
CA LYS A 118 2.04 10.09 -15.20
C LYS A 118 1.09 9.57 -14.12
N LEU A 119 0.06 8.80 -14.49
CA LEU A 119 -0.84 8.13 -13.56
C LEU A 119 -0.08 7.18 -12.64
N TYR A 120 0.75 6.29 -13.19
CA TYR A 120 1.54 5.35 -12.39
C TYR A 120 2.55 6.06 -11.48
N GLN A 121 3.09 7.19 -11.93
CA GLN A 121 3.94 8.01 -11.06
C GLN A 121 3.14 8.61 -9.91
N ALA A 122 1.95 9.14 -10.16
CA ALA A 122 1.07 9.69 -9.14
C ALA A 122 0.66 8.62 -8.10
N GLU A 123 0.40 7.38 -8.54
CA GLU A 123 0.13 6.26 -7.62
C GLU A 123 1.33 5.96 -6.71
N ARG A 124 2.53 5.88 -7.28
CA ARG A 124 3.76 5.67 -6.49
C ARG A 124 4.01 6.78 -5.48
N ASP A 125 3.83 8.02 -5.90
CA ASP A 125 4.04 9.18 -5.03
C ASP A 125 3.02 9.20 -3.88
N PHE A 126 1.76 8.87 -4.16
CA PHE A 126 0.75 8.71 -3.13
C PHE A 126 1.12 7.61 -2.12
N ASN A 127 1.56 6.44 -2.59
CA ASN A 127 1.95 5.34 -1.72
C ASN A 127 3.15 5.71 -0.82
N LYS A 128 4.15 6.41 -1.36
CA LYS A 128 5.29 6.92 -0.57
C LYS A 128 4.84 7.90 0.52
N GLU A 129 3.95 8.82 0.16
CA GLU A 129 3.40 9.78 1.10
C GLU A 129 2.58 9.11 2.21
N LEU A 130 1.77 8.13 1.85
CA LEU A 130 1.00 7.33 2.80
C LEU A 130 1.91 6.58 3.78
N LEU A 131 2.95 5.90 3.28
CA LEU A 131 3.95 5.21 4.09
C LEU A 131 4.65 6.16 5.07
N LYS A 132 5.04 7.35 4.60
CA LYS A 132 5.66 8.37 5.44
C LYS A 132 4.75 8.77 6.60
N ARG A 133 3.49 9.10 6.31
CA ARG A 133 2.49 9.47 7.34
C ARG A 133 2.25 8.34 8.35
N MET A 134 2.23 7.09 7.90
CA MET A 134 2.05 5.95 8.81
C MET A 134 3.25 5.74 9.73
N ARG A 135 4.48 5.94 9.25
CA ARG A 135 5.70 5.87 10.06
C ARG A 135 5.75 6.99 11.12
N GLU A 136 5.39 8.20 10.74
CA GLU A 136 5.35 9.37 11.65
C GLU A 136 4.34 9.13 12.79
N ARG A 137 3.13 8.64 12.48
CA ARG A 137 2.13 8.29 13.50
C ARG A 137 2.55 7.12 14.39
N GLY A 138 3.25 6.11 13.85
CA GLY A 138 3.78 4.98 14.62
C GLY A 138 4.95 5.34 15.53
N GLY A 139 5.72 6.39 15.19
CA GLY A 139 6.82 6.93 15.99
C GLY A 139 6.35 7.66 17.26
N ASP A 140 5.28 8.42 17.16
CA ASP A 140 4.70 9.17 18.30
C ASP A 140 4.11 8.25 19.39
N GLN A 141 3.62 7.07 19.04
CA GLN A 141 3.13 6.10 20.03
C GLN A 141 4.23 5.37 20.80
N ARG A 142 5.47 5.38 20.32
CA ARG A 142 6.62 4.79 21.02
C ARG A 142 7.41 5.77 21.86
N GLY A 143 7.22 7.08 21.70
CA GLY A 143 7.91 8.15 22.43
C GLY A 143 7.26 8.58 23.75
N GLY A 144 6.01 8.19 24.03
CA GLY A 144 5.23 8.66 25.19
C GLY A 144 5.46 7.92 26.52
N GLY A 145 6.42 6.99 26.61
CA GLY A 145 6.56 6.09 27.74
C GLY A 145 7.80 6.27 28.64
N ARG A 146 8.48 7.41 28.63
CA ARG A 146 9.63 7.65 29.53
C ARG A 146 9.69 9.09 30.05
N GLN A 147 8.72 9.46 30.89
CA GLN A 147 8.90 10.54 31.86
C GLN A 147 8.00 10.27 33.07
N GLY A 148 8.59 9.77 34.13
CA GLY A 148 7.91 9.59 35.41
C GLY A 148 8.71 8.69 36.34
N GLY A 149 9.61 9.25 37.11
CA GLY A 149 10.18 8.45 38.16
C GLY A 149 11.43 9.05 38.79
N GLY A 150 11.24 9.79 39.85
CA GLY A 150 12.09 9.67 41.01
C GLY A 150 13.03 10.82 41.36
N GLN A 151 12.48 11.90 41.77
CA GLN A 151 13.17 12.72 42.80
C GLN A 151 12.68 12.27 44.16
N GLN A 152 13.45 11.49 44.85
CA GLN A 152 13.28 11.29 46.29
C GLN A 152 14.43 11.92 47.03
N GLY A 153 14.03 12.78 47.95
CA GLY A 153 14.82 13.68 48.70
C GLY A 153 15.85 13.04 49.62
N ALA A 154 16.89 13.77 49.86
CA ALA A 154 17.88 13.51 50.89
C ALA A 154 17.28 13.71 52.27
N PRO A 155 17.64 12.86 53.26
CA PRO A 155 17.29 13.12 54.65
C PRO A 155 18.24 14.14 55.28
N PRO A 156 17.76 14.91 56.31
CA PRO A 156 18.55 15.93 56.97
C PRO A 156 19.59 15.34 57.94
N PRO A 157 20.69 16.07 58.24
CA PRO A 157 21.70 15.59 59.13
C PRO A 157 21.22 15.71 60.60
N ASN A 158 21.43 14.66 61.38
CA ASN A 158 21.22 14.67 62.79
C ASN A 158 22.56 14.82 63.50
N ARG A 159 22.53 15.61 64.54
CA ARG A 159 23.58 15.99 65.48
C ARG A 159 24.52 14.87 65.95
#